data_34134f6a43c1aa616b4d3cf699867ed3
#
_entry.id   34134f6a43c1aa616b4d3cf699867ed3
#
_cell.length_a   1.000
_cell.length_b   1.000
_cell.length_c   1.000
_cell.angle_alpha   90.00
_cell.angle_beta   90.00
_cell.angle_gamma   90.00
#
_symmetry.space_group_name_H-M   'P 1'
#
loop_
_entity.id
_entity.type
_entity.pdbx_description
1 polymer ?
#
loop_
_entity_poly.entity_id
_entity_poly.type
_entity_poly.pdbx_seq_one_letter_code
_entity_poly.pdbx_strand_id
1 'polypeptide(L)'
;VSRGLGDVYKRQIFGDTYPSDTAELSFAGRTFSEADVAELSEKLASLPKLTRVDLTGTGVTVEQMTPVCEKYPAVDFAFTFELYGVPISTEDTLLDFTGIEMESTEPVESILPVMHKLEKVDMSDCGFSDEEMDALNKKYENVRFVWTLHITHYNIRTDTTYFRASSRYYGYFTNETIKKLAYCPDMIALDLGHRPIEDLSFLYQMPDLKYLVLLDCHALDLSPIASCDNLIWLELNRAYATSIAPLKDCKSLRDLNITFMTLLQPEDTFQTLMEMDKIERVWFSYGVLTQEEQEKLQEAHPDIVYHGVYDWVQSNEDPWRCDQDYYDMRDALGHMFYMNGTGIIHCKIIDGVRYPLDPEFEATMDWGEHDRDR
;
A
#
# COMPACT_ATOMS: atom_id res chain seq x y z
N VAL A 1 41.38 45.23 -34.37
CA VAL A 1 40.50 44.13 -34.85
C VAL A 1 40.20 43.21 -33.67
N SER A 2 39.06 43.42 -33.10
CA SER A 2 38.47 42.50 -32.11
C SER A 2 38.06 41.23 -32.86
N ARG A 3 38.87 40.19 -32.83
CA ARG A 3 38.46 38.86 -33.23
C ARG A 3 37.51 38.35 -32.15
N GLY A 4 36.26 38.13 -32.54
CA GLY A 4 35.20 37.73 -31.65
C GLY A 4 35.50 36.43 -30.90
N LEU A 5 35.50 36.51 -29.60
CA LEU A 5 35.47 35.38 -28.64
C LEU A 5 34.15 34.56 -28.73
N GLY A 6 33.32 34.84 -29.75
CA GLY A 6 31.99 34.22 -29.90
C GLY A 6 31.95 32.86 -30.59
N ASP A 7 33.00 32.46 -31.34
CA ASP A 7 32.92 31.23 -32.15
C ASP A 7 33.43 29.95 -31.45
N VAL A 8 34.09 30.06 -30.31
CA VAL A 8 34.72 28.92 -29.64
C VAL A 8 33.70 28.05 -28.85
N TYR A 9 32.48 28.54 -28.64
CA TYR A 9 31.48 27.93 -27.78
C TYR A 9 30.20 27.45 -28.48
N LYS A 10 30.20 27.43 -29.81
CA LYS A 10 29.04 27.00 -30.61
C LYS A 10 29.23 25.58 -31.13
N ARG A 11 28.18 24.76 -31.08
CA ARG A 11 28.12 23.38 -31.56
C ARG A 11 27.06 23.24 -32.64
N GLN A 12 27.34 22.49 -33.71
CA GLN A 12 26.39 22.24 -34.79
C GLN A 12 25.73 20.88 -34.61
N ILE A 13 24.40 20.88 -34.66
CA ILE A 13 23.56 19.68 -34.70
C ILE A 13 22.52 19.91 -35.79
N PHE A 14 22.45 19.04 -36.78
CA PHE A 14 21.54 19.12 -37.93
C PHE A 14 21.59 20.46 -38.68
N GLY A 15 22.76 21.07 -38.73
CA GLY A 15 22.95 22.37 -39.38
C GLY A 15 22.65 23.59 -38.51
N ASP A 16 21.96 23.43 -37.40
CA ASP A 16 21.70 24.48 -36.43
C ASP A 16 22.88 24.64 -35.46
N THR A 17 23.04 25.84 -34.91
CA THR A 17 24.17 26.16 -34.04
C THR A 17 23.71 26.47 -32.63
N TYR A 18 24.24 25.73 -31.65
CA TYR A 18 23.89 25.83 -30.24
C TYR A 18 25.09 26.29 -29.39
N PRO A 19 24.87 27.11 -28.35
CA PRO A 19 25.87 27.38 -27.32
C PRO A 19 26.32 26.11 -26.61
N SER A 20 27.55 26.03 -26.14
CA SER A 20 28.07 24.86 -25.43
C SER A 20 27.43 24.65 -24.03
N ASP A 21 26.73 25.64 -23.50
CA ASP A 21 25.99 25.62 -22.24
C ASP A 21 24.49 25.41 -22.43
N THR A 22 24.06 25.00 -23.63
CA THR A 22 22.67 24.63 -23.91
C THR A 22 22.23 23.50 -22.99
N ALA A 23 21.13 23.73 -22.24
CA ALA A 23 20.55 22.76 -21.33
C ALA A 23 19.41 21.96 -21.96
N GLU A 24 18.73 22.54 -22.95
CA GLU A 24 17.58 21.91 -23.60
C GLU A 24 17.66 22.03 -25.09
N LEU A 25 17.26 20.98 -25.82
CA LEU A 25 17.10 20.96 -27.26
C LEU A 25 15.66 20.53 -27.61
N SER A 26 15.12 21.13 -28.69
CA SER A 26 13.84 20.64 -29.23
C SER A 26 13.97 20.40 -30.72
N PHE A 27 13.58 19.22 -31.15
CA PHE A 27 13.44 18.79 -32.53
C PHE A 27 11.99 18.36 -32.81
N ALA A 28 11.05 18.81 -31.99
CA ALA A 28 9.64 18.42 -32.06
C ALA A 28 9.07 18.63 -33.47
N GLY A 29 8.38 17.58 -33.98
CA GLY A 29 7.77 17.58 -35.31
C GLY A 29 8.72 17.43 -36.49
N ARG A 30 10.05 17.33 -36.29
CA ARG A 30 11.00 16.97 -37.32
C ARG A 30 10.99 15.46 -37.54
N THR A 31 10.93 14.99 -38.78
CA THR A 31 11.05 13.54 -39.04
C THR A 31 12.51 13.10 -38.92
N PHE A 32 12.78 12.08 -38.12
CA PHE A 32 14.09 11.47 -37.91
C PHE A 32 14.23 10.15 -38.68
N SER A 33 15.38 9.99 -39.36
CA SER A 33 15.84 8.69 -39.84
C SER A 33 16.80 8.05 -38.85
N GLU A 34 17.19 6.79 -39.07
CA GLU A 34 18.25 6.14 -38.27
C GLU A 34 19.57 6.90 -38.27
N ALA A 35 19.91 7.52 -39.43
CA ALA A 35 21.11 8.34 -39.57
C ALA A 35 21.02 9.61 -38.69
N ASP A 36 19.85 10.23 -38.58
CA ASP A 36 19.63 11.39 -37.72
C ASP A 36 19.77 10.99 -36.22
N VAL A 37 19.28 9.82 -35.78
CA VAL A 37 19.47 9.34 -34.42
C VAL A 37 20.95 9.08 -34.13
N ALA A 38 21.68 8.48 -35.06
CA ALA A 38 23.12 8.27 -34.94
C ALA A 38 23.89 9.58 -34.82
N GLU A 39 23.59 10.57 -35.71
CA GLU A 39 24.19 11.90 -35.63
C GLU A 39 23.87 12.59 -34.31
N LEU A 40 22.61 12.55 -33.84
CA LEU A 40 22.21 13.07 -32.53
C LEU A 40 23.08 12.45 -31.43
N SER A 41 23.15 11.12 -31.38
CA SER A 41 23.92 10.39 -30.35
C SER A 41 25.41 10.77 -30.34
N GLU A 42 26.02 11.10 -31.48
CA GLU A 42 27.40 11.57 -31.53
C GLU A 42 27.55 13.03 -31.07
N LYS A 43 26.64 13.91 -31.49
CA LYS A 43 26.72 15.34 -31.23
C LYS A 43 26.41 15.76 -29.81
N LEU A 44 25.52 15.02 -29.10
CA LEU A 44 25.15 15.32 -27.71
C LEU A 44 26.36 15.37 -26.77
N ALA A 45 27.41 14.58 -27.01
CA ALA A 45 28.66 14.64 -26.23
C ALA A 45 29.32 16.04 -26.23
N SER A 46 29.00 16.87 -27.20
CA SER A 46 29.53 18.23 -27.29
C SER A 46 28.78 19.27 -26.43
N LEU A 47 27.66 18.88 -25.79
CA LEU A 47 26.80 19.72 -24.96
C LEU A 47 26.79 19.21 -23.49
N PRO A 48 27.84 19.50 -22.70
CA PRO A 48 28.03 18.91 -21.40
C PRO A 48 27.01 19.37 -20.33
N LYS A 49 26.21 20.39 -20.63
CA LYS A 49 25.14 20.89 -19.74
C LYS A 49 23.74 20.49 -20.18
N LEU A 50 23.64 19.67 -21.23
CA LEU A 50 22.34 19.20 -21.72
C LEU A 50 21.66 18.30 -20.68
N THR A 51 20.40 18.62 -20.38
CA THR A 51 19.55 17.88 -19.46
C THR A 51 18.29 17.36 -20.13
N ARG A 52 17.88 17.93 -21.30
CA ARG A 52 16.65 17.56 -21.98
C ARG A 52 16.75 17.66 -23.49
N VAL A 53 16.15 16.67 -24.17
CA VAL A 53 15.96 16.68 -25.64
C VAL A 53 14.50 16.33 -25.94
N ASP A 54 13.79 17.24 -26.57
CA ASP A 54 12.41 17.01 -27.04
C ASP A 54 12.43 16.48 -28.48
N LEU A 55 12.00 15.23 -28.63
CA LEU A 55 11.85 14.48 -29.87
C LEU A 55 10.38 14.17 -30.18
N THR A 56 9.42 14.88 -29.58
CA THR A 56 7.99 14.64 -29.76
C THR A 56 7.60 14.80 -31.25
N GLY A 57 6.93 13.77 -31.79
CA GLY A 57 6.46 13.74 -33.17
C GLY A 57 7.58 13.58 -34.21
N THR A 58 8.77 13.15 -33.81
CA THR A 58 9.89 12.88 -34.74
C THR A 58 9.82 11.52 -35.39
N GLY A 59 9.06 10.58 -34.84
CA GLY A 59 8.95 9.20 -35.30
C GLY A 59 10.09 8.30 -34.86
N VAL A 60 10.91 8.70 -33.87
CA VAL A 60 11.93 7.83 -33.29
C VAL A 60 11.25 6.66 -32.57
N THR A 61 11.91 5.49 -32.57
CA THR A 61 11.41 4.27 -31.91
C THR A 61 12.17 4.00 -30.61
N VAL A 62 11.59 3.13 -29.77
CA VAL A 62 12.22 2.67 -28.52
C VAL A 62 13.57 2.00 -28.84
N GLU A 63 13.62 1.12 -29.83
CA GLU A 63 14.85 0.42 -30.20
C GLU A 63 15.96 1.34 -30.64
N GLN A 64 15.63 2.42 -31.36
CA GLN A 64 16.59 3.45 -31.76
C GLN A 64 17.09 4.27 -30.57
N MET A 65 16.20 4.59 -29.62
CA MET A 65 16.50 5.49 -28.51
C MET A 65 17.12 4.80 -27.31
N THR A 66 16.88 3.49 -27.08
CA THR A 66 17.46 2.74 -25.95
C THR A 66 18.97 2.94 -25.83
N PRO A 67 19.81 2.70 -26.87
CA PRO A 67 21.25 2.90 -26.76
C PRO A 67 21.65 4.37 -26.56
N VAL A 68 20.81 5.34 -26.98
CA VAL A 68 21.05 6.76 -26.74
C VAL A 68 20.76 7.12 -25.28
N CYS A 69 19.65 6.66 -24.72
CA CYS A 69 19.29 6.86 -23.33
C CYS A 69 20.33 6.21 -22.37
N GLU A 70 20.77 5.01 -22.67
CA GLU A 70 21.84 4.31 -21.91
C GLU A 70 23.17 5.07 -21.95
N LYS A 71 23.51 5.64 -23.08
CA LYS A 71 24.74 6.43 -23.27
C LYS A 71 24.69 7.77 -22.52
N TYR A 72 23.51 8.35 -22.38
CA TYR A 72 23.29 9.67 -21.77
C TYR A 72 22.24 9.61 -20.65
N PRO A 73 22.49 8.87 -19.55
CA PRO A 73 21.49 8.63 -18.51
C PRO A 73 21.08 9.88 -17.72
N ALA A 74 21.83 10.97 -17.83
CA ALA A 74 21.51 12.26 -17.21
C ALA A 74 20.67 13.18 -18.13
N VAL A 75 20.38 12.76 -19.36
CA VAL A 75 19.59 13.53 -20.32
C VAL A 75 18.20 12.92 -20.44
N ASP A 76 17.19 13.74 -20.24
CA ASP A 76 15.79 13.38 -20.41
C ASP A 76 15.40 13.49 -21.90
N PHE A 77 14.99 12.37 -22.51
CA PHE A 77 14.56 12.31 -23.91
C PHE A 77 13.04 12.19 -23.97
N ALA A 78 12.36 13.26 -24.38
CA ALA A 78 10.91 13.27 -24.51
C ALA A 78 10.49 12.82 -25.93
N PHE A 79 9.80 11.69 -26.04
CA PHE A 79 9.17 11.21 -27.28
C PHE A 79 7.97 10.33 -26.98
N THR A 80 7.21 9.99 -28.03
CA THR A 80 5.99 9.17 -27.92
C THR A 80 6.10 7.95 -28.82
N PHE A 81 5.53 6.87 -28.38
CA PHE A 81 5.42 5.60 -29.10
C PHE A 81 4.13 4.88 -28.70
N GLU A 82 3.88 3.70 -29.25
CA GLU A 82 2.70 2.89 -28.95
C GLU A 82 3.14 1.48 -28.55
N LEU A 83 2.48 0.93 -27.52
CA LEU A 83 2.63 -0.46 -27.10
C LEU A 83 1.24 -1.05 -26.83
N TYR A 84 0.90 -2.17 -27.47
CA TYR A 84 -0.42 -2.81 -27.39
C TYR A 84 -1.61 -1.87 -27.68
N GLY A 85 -1.44 -0.89 -28.58
CA GLY A 85 -2.47 0.11 -28.91
C GLY A 85 -2.61 1.22 -27.87
N VAL A 86 -1.78 1.22 -26.83
CA VAL A 86 -1.72 2.28 -25.81
C VAL A 86 -0.67 3.32 -26.26
N PRO A 87 -1.06 4.58 -26.47
CA PRO A 87 -0.10 5.65 -26.73
C PRO A 87 0.67 5.98 -25.44
N ILE A 88 1.99 5.99 -25.53
CA ILE A 88 2.90 6.20 -24.40
C ILE A 88 3.81 7.38 -24.68
N SER A 89 4.03 8.21 -23.68
CA SER A 89 5.06 9.22 -23.62
C SER A 89 6.16 8.83 -22.65
N THR A 90 7.41 9.10 -22.98
CA THR A 90 8.52 8.93 -22.00
C THR A 90 8.39 9.84 -20.78
N GLU A 91 7.46 10.80 -20.81
CA GLU A 91 7.10 11.68 -19.70
C GLU A 91 6.07 11.02 -18.73
N ASP A 92 5.47 9.89 -19.11
CA ASP A 92 4.47 9.22 -18.29
C ASP A 92 5.11 8.62 -17.03
N THR A 93 4.45 8.83 -15.88
CA THR A 93 4.82 8.25 -14.59
C THR A 93 4.02 7.00 -14.27
N LEU A 94 2.91 6.78 -14.98
CA LEU A 94 2.02 5.63 -14.86
C LEU A 94 1.68 5.09 -16.25
N LEU A 95 1.82 3.78 -16.42
CA LEU A 95 1.25 3.05 -17.56
C LEU A 95 0.13 2.13 -17.09
N ASP A 96 -0.97 2.11 -17.86
CA ASP A 96 -2.12 1.28 -17.58
C ASP A 96 -2.37 0.32 -18.76
N PHE A 97 -2.13 -0.96 -18.52
CA PHE A 97 -2.37 -2.07 -19.46
C PHE A 97 -3.51 -2.98 -18.98
N THR A 98 -4.31 -2.55 -18.01
CA THR A 98 -5.38 -3.35 -17.40
C THR A 98 -6.24 -4.07 -18.45
N GLY A 99 -6.35 -5.39 -18.34
CA GLY A 99 -7.16 -6.24 -19.21
C GLY A 99 -6.58 -6.47 -20.60
N ILE A 100 -5.38 -6.03 -20.89
CA ILE A 100 -4.70 -6.33 -22.15
C ILE A 100 -4.02 -7.69 -22.01
N GLU A 101 -4.53 -8.69 -22.73
CA GLU A 101 -3.96 -10.04 -22.72
C GLU A 101 -2.57 -10.04 -23.38
N MET A 102 -1.55 -10.50 -22.67
CA MET A 102 -0.16 -10.51 -23.10
C MET A 102 0.42 -11.93 -23.04
N GLU A 103 1.23 -12.29 -24.02
CA GLU A 103 1.93 -13.60 -24.05
C GLU A 103 3.21 -13.61 -23.21
N SER A 104 3.83 -12.45 -23.01
CA SER A 104 5.04 -12.30 -22.17
C SER A 104 5.19 -10.87 -21.65
N THR A 105 6.02 -10.68 -20.62
CA THR A 105 6.36 -9.38 -20.05
C THR A 105 7.43 -8.63 -20.85
N GLU A 106 8.14 -9.31 -21.75
CA GLU A 106 9.27 -8.76 -22.52
C GLU A 106 8.97 -7.44 -23.25
N PRO A 107 7.81 -7.25 -23.92
CA PRO A 107 7.51 -5.95 -24.57
C PRO A 107 7.42 -4.80 -23.57
N VAL A 108 6.84 -5.02 -22.37
CA VAL A 108 6.77 -4.00 -21.32
C VAL A 108 8.17 -3.75 -20.73
N GLU A 109 8.95 -4.80 -20.53
CA GLU A 109 10.33 -4.67 -20.04
C GLU A 109 11.25 -3.93 -21.04
N SER A 110 11.02 -4.11 -22.33
CA SER A 110 11.85 -3.49 -23.40
C SER A 110 11.73 -1.98 -23.46
N ILE A 111 10.65 -1.38 -22.96
CA ILE A 111 10.47 0.08 -22.94
C ILE A 111 11.06 0.75 -21.68
N LEU A 112 11.30 -0.01 -20.60
CA LEU A 112 11.77 0.56 -19.34
C LEU A 112 13.08 1.39 -19.46
N PRO A 113 14.06 1.01 -20.29
CA PRO A 113 15.30 1.79 -20.45
C PRO A 113 15.10 3.23 -20.94
N VAL A 114 13.97 3.54 -21.58
CA VAL A 114 13.66 4.88 -22.07
C VAL A 114 12.65 5.62 -21.18
N MET A 115 12.07 4.95 -20.19
CA MET A 115 11.00 5.46 -19.33
C MET A 115 11.53 5.95 -17.98
N HIS A 116 12.45 6.92 -17.99
CA HIS A 116 13.16 7.35 -16.77
C HIS A 116 12.27 7.97 -15.67
N LYS A 117 11.04 8.37 -16.01
CA LYS A 117 10.06 8.98 -15.09
C LYS A 117 8.99 8.01 -14.63
N LEU A 118 9.01 6.78 -15.17
CA LEU A 118 7.99 5.80 -14.87
C LEU A 118 8.11 5.32 -13.42
N GLU A 119 7.05 5.46 -12.67
CA GLU A 119 6.94 5.04 -11.27
C GLU A 119 6.11 3.77 -11.13
N LYS A 120 5.08 3.61 -11.98
CA LYS A 120 4.10 2.53 -11.87
C LYS A 120 3.66 1.97 -13.22
N VAL A 121 3.49 0.65 -13.28
CA VAL A 121 2.85 -0.06 -14.40
C VAL A 121 1.70 -0.91 -13.85
N ASP A 122 0.48 -0.65 -14.30
CA ASP A 122 -0.68 -1.48 -14.00
C ASP A 122 -0.81 -2.57 -15.06
N MET A 123 -0.66 -3.81 -14.62
CA MET A 123 -0.81 -5.01 -15.43
C MET A 123 -1.92 -5.92 -14.88
N SER A 124 -2.96 -5.31 -14.27
CA SER A 124 -4.12 -6.04 -13.78
C SER A 124 -4.79 -6.80 -14.92
N ASP A 125 -5.08 -8.08 -14.68
CA ASP A 125 -5.78 -8.95 -15.63
C ASP A 125 -5.12 -9.07 -17.01
N CYS A 126 -3.77 -9.01 -17.06
CA CYS A 126 -2.97 -9.17 -18.28
C CYS A 126 -2.56 -10.63 -18.59
N GLY A 127 -3.00 -11.59 -17.76
CA GLY A 127 -2.76 -13.02 -17.99
C GLY A 127 -1.56 -13.61 -17.26
N PHE A 128 -0.89 -12.84 -16.39
CA PHE A 128 0.27 -13.28 -15.61
C PHE A 128 -0.10 -13.82 -14.23
N SER A 129 0.71 -14.76 -13.74
CA SER A 129 0.62 -15.24 -12.35
C SER A 129 1.14 -14.23 -11.34
N ASP A 130 0.73 -14.41 -10.07
CA ASP A 130 1.21 -13.56 -8.97
C ASP A 130 2.75 -13.64 -8.84
N GLU A 131 3.34 -14.81 -9.08
CA GLU A 131 4.78 -15.06 -9.01
C GLU A 131 5.56 -14.35 -10.14
N GLU A 132 5.02 -14.33 -11.36
CA GLU A 132 5.61 -13.59 -12.49
C GLU A 132 5.63 -12.10 -12.23
N MET A 133 4.52 -11.56 -11.72
CA MET A 133 4.40 -10.14 -11.39
C MET A 133 5.30 -9.73 -10.21
N ASP A 134 5.41 -10.57 -9.20
CA ASP A 134 6.34 -10.36 -8.08
C ASP A 134 7.81 -10.40 -8.54
N ALA A 135 8.13 -11.28 -9.50
CA ALA A 135 9.46 -11.31 -10.09
C ALA A 135 9.82 -10.03 -10.83
N LEU A 136 8.86 -9.35 -11.49
CA LEU A 136 9.07 -8.03 -12.09
C LEU A 136 9.39 -6.97 -11.02
N ASN A 137 8.65 -6.92 -9.92
CA ASN A 137 8.91 -6.00 -8.82
C ASN A 137 10.30 -6.21 -8.19
N LYS A 138 10.74 -7.46 -8.10
CA LYS A 138 12.09 -7.80 -7.61
C LYS A 138 13.19 -7.45 -8.60
N LYS A 139 12.89 -7.48 -9.90
CA LYS A 139 13.84 -7.17 -10.96
C LYS A 139 14.02 -5.67 -11.19
N TYR A 140 12.95 -4.91 -11.04
CA TYR A 140 12.86 -3.48 -11.33
C TYR A 140 12.46 -2.67 -10.12
N GLU A 141 13.38 -2.46 -9.17
CA GLU A 141 13.12 -1.80 -7.88
C GLU A 141 12.61 -0.36 -7.99
N ASN A 142 12.88 0.32 -9.13
CA ASN A 142 12.49 1.72 -9.36
C ASN A 142 11.11 1.87 -10.03
N VAL A 143 10.48 0.77 -10.46
CA VAL A 143 9.17 0.77 -11.12
C VAL A 143 8.26 -0.21 -10.41
N ARG A 144 7.15 0.28 -9.89
CA ARG A 144 6.16 -0.55 -9.20
C ARG A 144 5.23 -1.20 -10.22
N PHE A 145 5.27 -2.54 -10.33
CA PHE A 145 4.28 -3.33 -11.07
C PHE A 145 3.11 -3.66 -10.15
N VAL A 146 1.90 -3.37 -10.61
CA VAL A 146 0.64 -3.58 -9.89
C VAL A 146 -0.22 -4.54 -10.69
N TRP A 147 -0.90 -5.44 -9.99
CA TRP A 147 -1.85 -6.37 -10.59
C TRP A 147 -3.01 -6.68 -9.66
N THR A 148 -4.01 -7.39 -10.18
CA THR A 148 -5.16 -7.86 -9.40
C THR A 148 -4.92 -9.26 -8.85
N LEU A 149 -4.95 -9.38 -7.53
CA LEU A 149 -5.01 -10.67 -6.82
C LEU A 149 -6.42 -11.21 -6.82
N HIS A 150 -6.58 -12.46 -7.17
CA HIS A 150 -7.84 -13.19 -7.04
C HIS A 150 -7.82 -14.05 -5.77
N ILE A 151 -8.48 -13.55 -4.71
CA ILE A 151 -8.61 -14.23 -3.42
C ILE A 151 -10.07 -14.60 -3.22
N THR A 152 -10.42 -15.87 -3.47
CA THR A 152 -11.80 -16.36 -3.45
C THR A 152 -12.73 -15.59 -4.42
N HIS A 153 -13.63 -14.76 -3.92
CA HIS A 153 -14.50 -13.88 -4.71
C HIS A 153 -14.06 -12.41 -4.69
N TYR A 154 -12.93 -12.11 -4.03
CA TYR A 154 -12.38 -10.76 -4.00
C TYR A 154 -11.35 -10.57 -5.09
N ASN A 155 -11.43 -9.43 -5.76
CA ASN A 155 -10.42 -8.91 -6.66
C ASN A 155 -9.73 -7.74 -5.97
N ILE A 156 -8.46 -7.91 -5.62
CA ILE A 156 -7.72 -6.97 -4.78
C ILE A 156 -6.51 -6.51 -5.55
N ARG A 157 -6.37 -5.21 -5.75
CA ARG A 157 -5.15 -4.65 -6.34
C ARG A 157 -4.00 -4.72 -5.35
N THR A 158 -2.80 -5.01 -5.83
CA THR A 158 -1.60 -5.11 -4.97
C THR A 158 -1.14 -3.77 -4.40
N ASP A 159 -1.61 -2.63 -4.93
CA ASP A 159 -1.39 -1.28 -4.38
C ASP A 159 -2.54 -0.79 -3.48
N THR A 160 -3.42 -1.70 -3.04
CA THR A 160 -4.48 -1.32 -2.09
C THR A 160 -3.91 -0.98 -0.72
N THR A 161 -4.50 0.01 -0.09
CA THR A 161 -4.14 0.41 1.28
C THR A 161 -5.04 -0.21 2.34
N TYR A 162 -6.13 -0.86 1.94
CA TYR A 162 -7.00 -1.56 2.87
C TYR A 162 -7.63 -2.80 2.24
N PHE A 163 -7.95 -3.78 3.09
CA PHE A 163 -8.76 -4.92 2.71
C PHE A 163 -9.62 -5.37 3.88
N ARG A 164 -10.87 -5.73 3.58
CA ARG A 164 -11.83 -6.22 4.54
C ARG A 164 -12.50 -7.49 4.03
N ALA A 165 -12.40 -8.56 4.81
CA ALA A 165 -13.02 -9.85 4.53
C ALA A 165 -13.86 -10.39 5.70
N SER A 166 -14.25 -9.53 6.65
CA SER A 166 -14.95 -9.90 7.89
C SER A 166 -16.42 -10.27 7.71
N SER A 167 -16.95 -10.26 6.49
CA SER A 167 -18.33 -10.68 6.22
C SER A 167 -18.58 -12.12 6.63
N ARG A 168 -19.67 -12.40 7.36
CA ARG A 168 -20.11 -13.76 7.75
C ARG A 168 -20.49 -14.64 6.56
N TYR A 169 -20.57 -14.10 5.35
CA TYR A 169 -20.88 -14.86 4.15
C TYR A 169 -19.61 -15.51 3.57
N TYR A 170 -19.67 -16.78 3.52
CA TYR A 170 -18.80 -17.85 3.14
C TYR A 170 -18.00 -17.64 1.85
N GLY A 171 -16.76 -17.19 1.98
CA GLY A 171 -15.70 -17.59 1.06
C GLY A 171 -14.69 -18.39 1.88
N TYR A 172 -14.33 -19.56 1.45
CA TYR A 172 -13.33 -20.36 2.14
C TYR A 172 -11.97 -19.69 1.99
N PHE A 173 -11.59 -18.86 2.97
CA PHE A 173 -10.23 -18.43 3.11
C PHE A 173 -9.44 -19.61 3.65
N THR A 174 -8.41 -20.00 2.92
CA THR A 174 -7.42 -20.95 3.40
C THR A 174 -6.12 -20.19 3.66
N ASN A 175 -5.21 -20.80 4.42
CA ASN A 175 -3.87 -20.22 4.58
C ASN A 175 -3.19 -19.98 3.22
N GLU A 176 -3.41 -20.83 2.22
CA GLU A 176 -2.87 -20.65 0.88
C GLU A 176 -3.44 -19.43 0.14
N THR A 177 -4.73 -19.17 0.26
CA THR A 177 -5.34 -18.02 -0.42
C THR A 177 -4.98 -16.71 0.28
N ILE A 178 -4.91 -16.71 1.61
CA ILE A 178 -4.60 -15.48 2.37
C ILE A 178 -3.12 -15.06 2.26
N LYS A 179 -2.21 -15.99 2.03
CA LYS A 179 -0.80 -15.70 1.77
C LYS A 179 -0.57 -14.74 0.60
N LYS A 180 -1.49 -14.71 -0.36
CA LYS A 180 -1.43 -13.76 -1.49
C LYS A 180 -1.45 -12.29 -1.03
N LEU A 181 -1.97 -11.99 0.16
CA LEU A 181 -1.89 -10.64 0.73
C LEU A 181 -0.45 -10.16 0.96
N ALA A 182 0.54 -11.06 0.99
CA ALA A 182 1.96 -10.70 1.02
C ALA A 182 2.39 -9.83 -0.19
N TYR A 183 1.62 -9.84 -1.28
CA TYR A 183 1.84 -8.98 -2.44
C TYR A 183 1.25 -7.56 -2.29
N CYS A 184 0.64 -7.24 -1.14
CA CYS A 184 0.06 -5.92 -0.85
C CYS A 184 0.87 -5.17 0.23
N PRO A 185 2.11 -4.72 -0.05
CA PRO A 185 2.95 -4.09 0.98
C PRO A 185 2.45 -2.74 1.45
N ASP A 186 1.61 -2.06 0.66
CA ASP A 186 1.07 -0.73 0.96
C ASP A 186 -0.14 -0.78 1.93
N MET A 187 -0.44 -1.98 2.50
CA MET A 187 -1.59 -2.18 3.38
C MET A 187 -1.46 -1.35 4.66
N ILE A 188 -2.47 -0.51 4.93
CA ILE A 188 -2.58 0.31 6.15
C ILE A 188 -3.63 -0.27 7.09
N ALA A 189 -4.73 -0.83 6.56
CA ALA A 189 -5.81 -1.38 7.36
C ALA A 189 -6.26 -2.74 6.84
N LEU A 190 -6.34 -3.74 7.73
CA LEU A 190 -6.68 -5.12 7.38
C LEU A 190 -7.69 -5.70 8.38
N ASP A 191 -8.86 -6.08 7.89
CA ASP A 191 -9.88 -6.77 8.68
C ASP A 191 -10.14 -8.18 8.10
N LEU A 192 -9.66 -9.16 8.83
CA LEU A 192 -9.84 -10.60 8.55
C LEU A 192 -10.70 -11.30 9.64
N GLY A 193 -11.52 -10.52 10.33
CA GLY A 193 -12.37 -11.03 11.39
C GLY A 193 -13.25 -12.21 10.95
N HIS A 194 -13.48 -13.17 11.85
CA HIS A 194 -14.22 -14.40 11.62
C HIS A 194 -13.66 -15.31 10.51
N ARG A 195 -12.35 -15.22 10.27
CA ARG A 195 -11.64 -16.12 9.34
C ARG A 195 -10.77 -17.10 10.12
N PRO A 196 -10.85 -18.40 9.82
CA PRO A 196 -10.05 -19.40 10.51
C PRO A 196 -8.61 -19.42 9.97
N ILE A 197 -7.93 -18.27 10.05
CA ILE A 197 -6.57 -18.09 9.56
C ILE A 197 -5.61 -18.58 10.64
N GLU A 198 -4.70 -19.46 10.28
CA GLU A 198 -3.69 -20.05 11.18
C GLU A 198 -2.29 -19.47 10.93
N ASP A 199 -1.99 -19.05 9.68
CA ASP A 199 -0.69 -18.54 9.25
C ASP A 199 -0.75 -17.05 8.97
N LEU A 200 -0.08 -16.26 9.81
CA LEU A 200 0.02 -14.80 9.70
C LEU A 200 1.31 -14.34 9.00
N SER A 201 2.08 -15.23 8.40
CA SER A 201 3.39 -14.89 7.81
C SER A 201 3.35 -13.82 6.71
N PHE A 202 2.20 -13.61 6.05
CA PHE A 202 2.02 -12.53 5.08
C PHE A 202 2.21 -11.13 5.68
N LEU A 203 2.01 -10.97 7.01
CA LEU A 203 2.23 -9.70 7.71
C LEU A 203 3.68 -9.22 7.67
N TYR A 204 4.66 -10.11 7.48
CA TYR A 204 6.07 -9.71 7.30
C TYR A 204 6.29 -8.80 6.09
N GLN A 205 5.34 -8.76 5.15
CA GLN A 205 5.40 -7.92 3.96
C GLN A 205 4.56 -6.62 4.10
N MET A 206 4.06 -6.30 5.31
CA MET A 206 3.17 -5.17 5.56
C MET A 206 3.73 -4.22 6.63
N PRO A 207 4.89 -3.57 6.41
CA PRO A 207 5.54 -2.76 7.44
C PRO A 207 4.74 -1.52 7.85
N ASP A 208 3.86 -1.02 6.97
CA ASP A 208 3.07 0.19 7.18
C ASP A 208 1.68 -0.07 7.77
N LEU A 209 1.37 -1.34 8.11
CA LEU A 209 0.08 -1.71 8.68
C LEU A 209 -0.15 -1.02 10.03
N LYS A 210 -1.26 -0.28 10.14
CA LYS A 210 -1.67 0.49 11.34
C LYS A 210 -2.83 -0.14 12.09
N TYR A 211 -3.75 -0.78 11.37
CA TYR A 211 -4.99 -1.29 11.92
C TYR A 211 -5.17 -2.75 11.50
N LEU A 212 -5.26 -3.64 12.48
CA LEU A 212 -5.38 -5.07 12.25
C LEU A 212 -6.53 -5.65 13.08
N VAL A 213 -7.50 -6.27 12.41
CA VAL A 213 -8.61 -6.98 13.03
C VAL A 213 -8.52 -8.46 12.68
N LEU A 214 -8.30 -9.29 13.69
CA LEU A 214 -8.18 -10.74 13.61
C LEU A 214 -9.19 -11.44 14.56
N LEU A 215 -10.39 -10.87 14.65
CA LEU A 215 -11.46 -11.41 15.44
C LEU A 215 -11.72 -12.90 15.10
N ASP A 216 -11.71 -13.78 16.12
CA ASP A 216 -12.00 -15.22 15.95
C ASP A 216 -10.98 -15.94 15.02
N CYS A 217 -9.76 -15.45 14.87
CA CYS A 217 -8.71 -16.10 14.09
C CYS A 217 -8.12 -17.30 14.84
N HIS A 218 -7.60 -18.28 14.10
CA HIS A 218 -7.08 -19.53 14.64
C HIS A 218 -5.54 -19.55 14.79
N ALA A 219 -4.86 -18.45 14.51
CA ALA A 219 -3.41 -18.36 14.64
C ALA A 219 -2.98 -18.57 16.11
N LEU A 220 -2.03 -19.47 16.29
CA LEU A 220 -1.41 -19.74 17.60
C LEU A 220 -0.15 -18.90 17.80
N ASP A 221 0.54 -18.57 16.71
CA ASP A 221 1.75 -17.73 16.69
C ASP A 221 1.41 -16.30 16.24
N LEU A 222 1.59 -15.36 17.15
CA LEU A 222 1.39 -13.92 16.91
C LEU A 222 2.69 -13.18 16.55
N SER A 223 3.83 -13.89 16.44
CA SER A 223 5.13 -13.27 16.14
C SER A 223 5.14 -12.44 14.85
N PRO A 224 4.42 -12.81 13.76
CA PRO A 224 4.39 -11.97 12.57
C PRO A 224 3.79 -10.57 12.81
N ILE A 225 2.90 -10.41 13.80
CA ILE A 225 2.30 -9.11 14.14
C ILE A 225 3.38 -8.13 14.63
N ALA A 226 4.41 -8.61 15.32
CA ALA A 226 5.50 -7.80 15.83
C ALA A 226 6.36 -7.16 14.73
N SER A 227 6.26 -7.64 13.48
CA SER A 227 6.95 -7.02 12.33
C SER A 227 6.25 -5.75 11.79
N CYS A 228 5.01 -5.50 12.25
CA CYS A 228 4.25 -4.31 11.82
C CYS A 228 4.62 -3.13 12.74
N ASP A 229 5.76 -2.48 12.45
CA ASP A 229 6.32 -1.40 13.29
C ASP A 229 5.38 -0.21 13.50
N ASN A 230 4.41 0.00 12.59
CA ASN A 230 3.45 1.10 12.61
C ASN A 230 2.08 0.71 13.19
N LEU A 231 1.92 -0.52 13.71
CA LEU A 231 0.64 -1.02 14.21
C LEU A 231 0.20 -0.23 15.46
N ILE A 232 -0.99 0.40 15.36
CA ILE A 232 -1.59 1.23 16.42
C ILE A 232 -2.75 0.50 17.09
N TRP A 233 -3.54 -0.23 16.31
CA TRP A 233 -4.77 -0.89 16.74
C TRP A 233 -4.73 -2.36 16.42
N LEU A 234 -5.01 -3.22 17.41
CA LEU A 234 -5.06 -4.66 17.25
C LEU A 234 -6.30 -5.26 17.94
N GLU A 235 -7.16 -5.90 17.15
CA GLU A 235 -8.26 -6.69 17.67
C GLU A 235 -8.00 -8.19 17.51
N LEU A 236 -7.88 -8.88 18.63
CA LEU A 236 -7.73 -10.34 18.74
C LEU A 236 -8.92 -10.99 19.47
N ASN A 237 -10.05 -10.30 19.55
CA ASN A 237 -11.24 -10.82 20.24
C ASN A 237 -11.52 -12.27 19.81
N ARG A 238 -11.63 -13.20 20.78
CA ARG A 238 -11.86 -14.64 20.55
C ARG A 238 -10.79 -15.37 19.75
N ALA A 239 -9.62 -14.79 19.52
CA ALA A 239 -8.52 -15.48 18.85
C ALA A 239 -8.00 -16.67 19.68
N TYR A 240 -7.38 -17.62 19.01
CA TYR A 240 -6.99 -18.92 19.58
C TYR A 240 -5.58 -18.95 20.16
N ALA A 241 -4.81 -17.87 20.06
CA ALA A 241 -3.47 -17.79 20.63
C ALA A 241 -3.51 -18.03 22.17
N THR A 242 -2.49 -18.71 22.66
CA THR A 242 -2.34 -19.01 24.09
C THR A 242 -1.45 -18.02 24.82
N SER A 243 -0.74 -17.16 24.08
CA SER A 243 0.18 -16.15 24.57
C SER A 243 0.11 -14.89 23.73
N ILE A 244 0.24 -13.72 24.36
CA ILE A 244 0.40 -12.43 23.70
C ILE A 244 1.85 -11.92 23.80
N ALA A 245 2.79 -12.72 24.28
CA ALA A 245 4.18 -12.33 24.50
C ALA A 245 4.88 -11.69 23.28
N PRO A 246 4.62 -12.09 22.02
CA PRO A 246 5.19 -11.41 20.86
C PRO A 246 4.77 -9.94 20.72
N LEU A 247 3.61 -9.56 21.28
CA LEU A 247 3.05 -8.20 21.10
C LEU A 247 3.83 -7.12 21.86
N LYS A 248 4.65 -7.49 22.85
CA LYS A 248 5.54 -6.54 23.54
C LYS A 248 6.54 -5.86 22.62
N ASP A 249 6.83 -6.48 21.48
CA ASP A 249 7.73 -5.94 20.47
C ASP A 249 7.05 -4.98 19.47
N CYS A 250 5.70 -4.84 19.54
CA CYS A 250 4.91 -3.89 18.75
C CYS A 250 5.08 -2.47 19.28
N LYS A 251 6.06 -1.74 18.77
CA LYS A 251 6.52 -0.44 19.33
C LYS A 251 5.50 0.70 19.28
N SER A 252 4.56 0.65 18.34
CA SER A 252 3.56 1.70 18.09
C SER A 252 2.17 1.33 18.58
N LEU A 253 1.99 0.12 19.12
CA LEU A 253 0.68 -0.38 19.55
C LEU A 253 0.13 0.43 20.72
N ARG A 254 -1.05 1.02 20.54
CA ARG A 254 -1.77 1.80 21.55
C ARG A 254 -3.02 1.11 22.05
N ASP A 255 -3.73 0.42 21.16
CA ASP A 255 -5.00 -0.20 21.44
C ASP A 255 -4.93 -1.71 21.21
N LEU A 256 -5.19 -2.48 22.28
CA LEU A 256 -5.19 -3.94 22.24
C LEU A 256 -6.50 -4.51 22.78
N ASN A 257 -7.21 -5.26 21.95
CA ASN A 257 -8.39 -6.00 22.37
C ASN A 257 -8.12 -7.49 22.37
N ILE A 258 -8.06 -8.08 23.56
CA ILE A 258 -7.88 -9.51 23.82
C ILE A 258 -9.10 -10.13 24.53
N THR A 259 -10.29 -9.50 24.37
CA THR A 259 -11.50 -10.00 24.98
C THR A 259 -11.86 -11.41 24.46
N PHE A 260 -12.39 -12.24 25.35
CA PHE A 260 -12.83 -13.61 25.03
C PHE A 260 -11.76 -14.57 24.48
N MET A 261 -10.48 -14.24 24.59
CA MET A 261 -9.37 -15.16 24.30
C MET A 261 -9.22 -16.18 25.45
N THR A 262 -10.06 -17.22 25.45
CA THR A 262 -10.17 -18.16 26.57
C THR A 262 -8.99 -19.12 26.74
N LEU A 263 -8.05 -19.13 25.78
CA LEU A 263 -6.86 -19.98 25.79
C LEU A 263 -5.63 -19.26 26.34
N LEU A 264 -5.71 -17.96 26.63
CA LEU A 264 -4.59 -17.20 27.20
C LEU A 264 -4.17 -17.78 28.55
N GLN A 265 -2.87 -17.81 28.78
CA GLN A 265 -2.30 -18.18 30.07
C GLN A 265 -2.22 -16.92 30.95
N PRO A 266 -2.92 -16.85 32.10
CA PRO A 266 -3.01 -15.63 32.91
C PRO A 266 -1.66 -15.05 33.30
N GLU A 267 -0.75 -15.88 33.81
CA GLU A 267 0.57 -15.46 34.28
C GLU A 267 1.40 -14.85 33.11
N ASP A 268 1.41 -15.50 31.95
CA ASP A 268 2.10 -15.03 30.75
C ASP A 268 1.50 -13.69 30.25
N THR A 269 0.17 -13.60 30.28
CA THR A 269 -0.56 -12.39 29.90
C THR A 269 -0.21 -11.23 30.84
N PHE A 270 -0.22 -11.46 32.14
CA PHE A 270 0.14 -10.46 33.13
C PHE A 270 1.58 -9.96 32.94
N GLN A 271 2.56 -10.87 32.81
CA GLN A 271 3.96 -10.52 32.62
C GLN A 271 4.17 -9.73 31.31
N THR A 272 3.49 -10.13 30.23
CA THR A 272 3.56 -9.41 28.96
C THR A 272 3.03 -7.99 29.09
N LEU A 273 1.86 -7.79 29.70
CA LEU A 273 1.28 -6.48 29.89
C LEU A 273 2.12 -5.58 30.81
N MET A 274 2.83 -6.17 31.79
CA MET A 274 3.79 -5.44 32.61
C MET A 274 5.00 -4.90 31.82
N GLU A 275 5.34 -5.53 30.69
CA GLU A 275 6.43 -5.08 29.79
C GLU A 275 5.96 -4.09 28.71
N MET A 276 4.63 -3.94 28.51
CA MET A 276 4.03 -3.08 27.47
C MET A 276 3.75 -1.67 28.01
N ASP A 277 4.80 -0.87 28.19
CA ASP A 277 4.74 0.46 28.81
C ASP A 277 4.25 1.59 27.85
N LYS A 278 4.04 1.30 26.55
CA LYS A 278 3.62 2.25 25.53
C LYS A 278 2.18 2.12 25.09
N ILE A 279 1.54 1.02 25.52
CA ILE A 279 0.13 0.82 25.21
C ILE A 279 -0.72 1.84 25.98
N GLU A 280 -1.81 2.28 25.38
CA GLU A 280 -2.70 3.26 26.02
C GLU A 280 -3.94 2.58 26.60
N ARG A 281 -4.47 1.56 25.90
CA ARG A 281 -5.71 0.88 26.27
C ARG A 281 -5.63 -0.62 26.03
N VAL A 282 -6.11 -1.40 26.99
CA VAL A 282 -6.22 -2.86 26.89
C VAL A 282 -7.63 -3.31 27.31
N TRP A 283 -8.32 -4.01 26.43
CA TRP A 283 -9.59 -4.68 26.75
C TRP A 283 -9.39 -6.17 26.88
N PHE A 284 -9.83 -6.73 27.97
CA PHE A 284 -9.72 -8.16 28.28
C PHE A 284 -10.97 -8.68 28.97
N SER A 285 -11.22 -9.97 28.92
CA SER A 285 -12.33 -10.58 29.65
C SER A 285 -12.01 -10.77 31.12
N TYR A 286 -13.02 -10.61 31.97
CA TYR A 286 -12.92 -11.00 33.37
C TYR A 286 -12.47 -12.46 33.50
N GLY A 287 -11.54 -12.70 34.43
CA GLY A 287 -10.95 -14.02 34.67
C GLY A 287 -9.64 -14.30 33.90
N VAL A 288 -9.26 -13.46 32.96
CA VAL A 288 -7.91 -13.48 32.34
C VAL A 288 -6.86 -12.98 33.34
N LEU A 289 -7.18 -11.93 34.09
CA LEU A 289 -6.36 -11.38 35.17
C LEU A 289 -7.14 -11.35 36.47
N THR A 290 -6.47 -11.65 37.57
CA THR A 290 -7.04 -11.48 38.92
C THR A 290 -7.15 -9.98 39.24
N GLN A 291 -7.97 -9.62 40.22
CA GLN A 291 -8.08 -8.26 40.69
C GLN A 291 -6.73 -7.71 41.19
N GLU A 292 -5.93 -8.53 41.88
CA GLU A 292 -4.61 -8.16 42.39
C GLU A 292 -3.63 -7.86 41.23
N GLU A 293 -3.67 -8.64 40.17
CA GLU A 293 -2.86 -8.40 38.96
C GLU A 293 -3.26 -7.11 38.23
N GLN A 294 -4.57 -6.84 38.13
CA GLN A 294 -5.07 -5.58 37.56
C GLN A 294 -4.63 -4.36 38.39
N GLU A 295 -4.71 -4.46 39.71
CA GLU A 295 -4.23 -3.40 40.63
C GLU A 295 -2.71 -3.16 40.45
N LYS A 296 -1.90 -4.23 40.34
CA LYS A 296 -0.46 -4.12 40.08
C LYS A 296 -0.13 -3.52 38.72
N LEU A 297 -0.89 -3.87 37.66
CA LEU A 297 -0.72 -3.26 36.34
C LEU A 297 -1.05 -1.77 36.42
N GLN A 298 -2.15 -1.38 37.07
CA GLN A 298 -2.54 0.01 37.20
C GLN A 298 -1.58 0.82 38.08
N GLU A 299 -0.97 0.21 39.10
CA GLU A 299 0.10 0.85 39.91
C GLU A 299 1.37 1.04 39.09
N ALA A 300 1.77 0.05 38.28
CA ALA A 300 2.98 0.12 37.46
C ALA A 300 2.81 1.09 36.28
N HIS A 301 1.64 1.16 35.70
CA HIS A 301 1.30 1.95 34.50
C HIS A 301 0.02 2.78 34.76
N PRO A 302 0.09 3.86 35.54
CA PRO A 302 -1.09 4.62 35.96
C PRO A 302 -1.84 5.30 34.81
N ASP A 303 -1.17 5.55 33.71
CA ASP A 303 -1.75 6.22 32.52
C ASP A 303 -2.39 5.24 31.52
N ILE A 304 -2.19 3.92 31.69
CA ILE A 304 -2.79 2.90 30.83
C ILE A 304 -4.19 2.55 31.31
N VAL A 305 -5.14 2.51 30.39
CA VAL A 305 -6.52 2.09 30.68
C VAL A 305 -6.63 0.57 30.54
N TYR A 306 -6.83 -0.12 31.65
CA TYR A 306 -7.10 -1.57 31.71
C TYR A 306 -8.60 -1.79 31.91
N HIS A 307 -9.28 -2.31 30.87
CA HIS A 307 -10.73 -2.44 30.86
C HIS A 307 -11.19 -3.89 30.81
N GLY A 308 -11.78 -4.37 31.91
CA GLY A 308 -12.35 -5.72 32.03
C GLY A 308 -13.78 -5.78 31.51
N VAL A 309 -14.10 -6.77 30.68
CA VAL A 309 -15.41 -6.97 30.04
C VAL A 309 -16.03 -8.28 30.54
N TYR A 310 -17.30 -8.25 31.00
CA TYR A 310 -17.98 -9.41 31.52
C TYR A 310 -18.69 -10.27 30.49
N ASP A 311 -19.29 -9.61 29.48
CA ASP A 311 -20.10 -10.31 28.49
C ASP A 311 -20.05 -9.60 27.11
N TRP A 312 -20.66 -10.23 26.13
CA TRP A 312 -20.70 -9.74 24.75
C TRP A 312 -21.47 -8.40 24.60
N VAL A 313 -22.55 -8.22 25.38
CA VAL A 313 -23.36 -7.00 25.33
C VAL A 313 -22.50 -5.82 25.77
N GLN A 314 -21.81 -5.97 26.90
CA GLN A 314 -20.92 -4.97 27.44
C GLN A 314 -19.77 -4.64 26.47
N SER A 315 -19.21 -5.63 25.78
CA SER A 315 -18.17 -5.38 24.77
C SER A 315 -18.64 -4.55 23.58
N ASN A 316 -19.95 -4.54 23.27
CA ASN A 316 -20.51 -3.74 22.18
C ASN A 316 -20.89 -2.32 22.61
N GLU A 317 -21.14 -2.11 23.92
CA GLU A 317 -21.50 -0.81 24.49
C GLU A 317 -20.29 -0.07 25.07
N ASP A 318 -19.14 -0.71 25.06
CA ASP A 318 -17.93 -0.27 25.76
C ASP A 318 -17.20 0.89 25.07
N PRO A 319 -16.53 1.73 25.88
CA PRO A 319 -15.80 2.92 25.41
C PRO A 319 -14.81 2.69 24.26
N TRP A 320 -14.24 1.48 24.09
CA TRP A 320 -13.25 1.24 23.04
C TRP A 320 -13.79 1.45 21.62
N ARG A 321 -15.10 1.21 21.41
CA ARG A 321 -15.78 1.54 20.16
C ARG A 321 -16.20 3.00 20.03
N CYS A 322 -15.97 3.79 21.07
CA CYS A 322 -16.27 5.21 21.12
C CYS A 322 -15.02 6.08 21.08
N ASP A 323 -13.84 5.47 20.99
CA ASP A 323 -12.56 6.16 20.90
C ASP A 323 -12.25 6.64 19.47
N GLN A 324 -11.42 7.69 19.35
CA GLN A 324 -11.05 8.23 18.05
C GLN A 324 -10.29 7.19 17.21
N ASP A 325 -9.38 6.42 17.82
CA ASP A 325 -8.59 5.41 17.09
C ASP A 325 -9.48 4.30 16.51
N TYR A 326 -10.61 3.97 17.16
CA TYR A 326 -11.59 3.04 16.59
C TYR A 326 -12.24 3.61 15.31
N TYR A 327 -12.57 4.88 15.30
CA TYR A 327 -13.17 5.50 14.11
C TYR A 327 -12.15 5.66 13.00
N ASP A 328 -10.92 6.01 13.33
CA ASP A 328 -9.83 6.12 12.35
C ASP A 328 -9.55 4.75 11.70
N MET A 329 -9.58 3.69 12.49
CA MET A 329 -9.50 2.31 12.00
C MET A 329 -10.67 1.97 11.07
N ARG A 330 -11.89 2.30 11.45
CA ARG A 330 -13.09 2.04 10.64
C ARG A 330 -13.09 2.85 9.35
N ASP A 331 -12.66 4.10 9.39
CA ASP A 331 -12.50 4.94 8.21
C ASP A 331 -11.42 4.38 7.26
N ALA A 332 -10.27 4.00 7.81
CA ALA A 332 -9.20 3.37 7.04
C ALA A 332 -9.64 2.06 6.36
N LEU A 333 -10.59 1.32 6.95
CA LEU A 333 -11.22 0.12 6.38
C LEU A 333 -12.37 0.42 5.40
N GLY A 334 -12.63 1.71 5.10
CA GLY A 334 -13.72 2.12 4.23
C GLY A 334 -15.11 2.04 4.88
N HIS A 335 -15.19 2.03 6.21
CA HIS A 335 -16.44 2.05 6.94
C HIS A 335 -16.84 3.47 7.34
N MET A 336 -18.09 3.83 7.10
CA MET A 336 -18.64 5.15 7.40
C MET A 336 -19.68 5.12 8.54
N PHE A 337 -19.53 4.23 9.52
CA PHE A 337 -20.45 4.17 10.66
C PHE A 337 -19.70 4.02 11.98
N TYR A 338 -20.35 4.39 13.07
CA TYR A 338 -19.85 4.18 14.43
C TYR A 338 -20.98 3.77 15.38
N MET A 339 -20.60 3.16 16.51
CA MET A 339 -21.50 2.86 17.61
C MET A 339 -21.35 3.94 18.69
N ASN A 340 -22.46 4.45 19.20
CA ASN A 340 -22.46 5.42 20.31
C ASN A 340 -23.23 4.83 21.46
N GLY A 341 -23.19 3.87 22.06
CA GLY A 341 -23.94 3.33 23.22
C GLY A 341 -25.48 3.30 23.08
N THR A 342 -26.04 3.95 22.07
CA THR A 342 -27.50 3.99 21.79
C THR A 342 -27.86 3.32 20.47
N GLY A 343 -26.88 2.87 19.72
CA GLY A 343 -27.07 2.22 18.43
C GLY A 343 -26.02 2.61 17.39
N ILE A 344 -26.17 2.10 16.17
CA ILE A 344 -25.32 2.46 15.04
C ILE A 344 -25.69 3.86 14.57
N ILE A 345 -24.73 4.76 14.60
CA ILE A 345 -24.89 6.11 14.02
C ILE A 345 -23.96 6.19 12.82
N HIS A 346 -24.54 6.47 11.68
CA HIS A 346 -23.79 6.71 10.46
C HIS A 346 -23.23 8.12 10.50
N CYS A 347 -21.93 8.26 10.28
CA CYS A 347 -21.30 9.58 10.18
C CYS A 347 -20.26 9.60 9.09
N LYS A 348 -19.99 10.79 8.59
CA LYS A 348 -18.85 11.10 7.73
C LYS A 348 -17.79 11.76 8.59
N ILE A 349 -16.55 11.28 8.51
CA ILE A 349 -15.39 11.89 9.14
C ILE A 349 -14.65 12.70 8.07
N ILE A 350 -14.45 13.98 8.32
CA ILE A 350 -13.67 14.88 7.46
C ILE A 350 -12.66 15.57 8.37
N ASP A 351 -11.38 15.41 8.09
CA ASP A 351 -10.28 16.02 8.87
C ASP A 351 -10.39 15.75 10.37
N GLY A 352 -10.76 14.50 10.75
CA GLY A 352 -10.92 14.09 12.15
C GLY A 352 -12.18 14.61 12.85
N VAL A 353 -13.05 15.35 12.17
CA VAL A 353 -14.32 15.87 12.71
C VAL A 353 -15.48 15.03 12.21
N ARG A 354 -16.35 14.61 13.14
CA ARG A 354 -17.54 13.80 12.84
C ARG A 354 -18.70 14.68 12.42
N TYR A 355 -19.26 14.34 11.27
CA TYR A 355 -20.48 14.93 10.74
C TYR A 355 -21.55 13.85 10.66
N PRO A 356 -22.74 14.00 11.26
CA PRO A 356 -23.84 13.09 11.05
C PRO A 356 -24.17 13.03 9.56
N LEU A 357 -24.45 11.83 9.03
CA LEU A 357 -24.95 11.68 7.67
C LEU A 357 -26.32 12.32 7.60
N ASP A 358 -26.59 13.06 6.51
CA ASP A 358 -27.92 13.56 6.20
C ASP A 358 -28.87 12.34 6.03
N PRO A 359 -30.04 12.32 6.67
CA PRO A 359 -31.04 11.27 6.50
C PRO A 359 -31.45 11.03 5.04
N GLU A 360 -31.39 12.03 4.18
CA GLU A 360 -31.63 11.88 2.73
C GLU A 360 -30.47 11.13 2.04
N PHE A 361 -29.24 11.31 2.51
CA PHE A 361 -28.08 10.59 2.02
C PHE A 361 -28.07 9.13 2.49
N GLU A 362 -28.46 8.84 3.73
CA GLU A 362 -28.65 7.48 4.24
C GLU A 362 -29.64 6.67 3.38
N ALA A 363 -30.72 7.31 2.91
CA ALA A 363 -31.72 6.67 2.07
C ALA A 363 -31.20 6.28 0.67
N THR A 364 -30.09 6.86 0.22
CA THR A 364 -29.46 6.58 -1.08
C THR A 364 -28.34 5.55 -1.01
N MET A 365 -27.86 5.21 0.19
CA MET A 365 -26.82 4.21 0.37
C MET A 365 -27.40 2.80 0.24
N ASP A 366 -26.83 2.02 -0.67
CA ASP A 366 -27.04 0.56 -0.72
C ASP A 366 -26.23 -0.09 0.41
N TRP A 367 -26.85 -0.22 1.58
CA TRP A 367 -26.26 -0.83 2.76
C TRP A 367 -26.04 -2.33 2.62
N GLY A 368 -26.26 -2.91 1.45
CA GLY A 368 -26.28 -4.36 1.27
C GLY A 368 -27.10 -5.05 2.37
N GLU A 369 -27.86 -6.06 2.10
CA GLU A 369 -28.73 -6.74 3.08
C GLU A 369 -28.00 -7.20 4.36
N HIS A 370 -26.68 -7.10 4.43
CA HIS A 370 -25.78 -7.68 5.42
C HIS A 370 -25.41 -6.76 6.59
N ASP A 371 -25.52 -5.45 6.43
CA ASP A 371 -25.26 -4.50 7.52
C ASP A 371 -26.51 -4.14 8.36
N ARG A 372 -27.70 -4.67 7.99
CA ARG A 372 -28.97 -4.38 8.70
C ARG A 372 -29.18 -5.24 9.95
N ASP A 373 -28.42 -6.32 10.11
CA ASP A 373 -28.60 -7.30 11.21
C ASP A 373 -27.44 -7.26 12.23
N ARG A 374 -26.79 -6.12 12.39
CA ARG A 374 -25.75 -5.93 13.42
C ARG A 374 -26.04 -4.73 14.30
#